data_b7ea89683ab25f7abefe34fc4297cde6
#
_entry.id   b7ea89683ab25f7abefe34fc4297cde6
#
_cell.length_a   1.000
_cell.length_b   1.000
_cell.length_c   1.000
_cell.angle_alpha   90.00
_cell.angle_beta   90.00
_cell.angle_gamma   90.00
#
_symmetry.space_group_name_H-M   'P 1'
#
loop_
_entity.id
_entity.type
_entity.pdbx_description
1 polymer ?
#
loop_
_entity_poly.entity_id
_entity_poly.type
_entity_poly.pdbx_seq_one_letter_code
_entity_poly.pdbx_strand_id
1 'polypeptide(L)'
;MSSADAVSQNTQDAFSSFRLAFVQGQSLATTGNAVVALPILNGGIGGGSFILRRITVSNPSNTAGGTVPSLATANVTILTSSDGNTSNAVTTSGGQTLGNVTAANTWQDLTLASGASTTAYTANALFVKVGVAVANTAVNISVFGDVVSF
;
A
#
# COMPACT_ATOMS: atom_id res chain seq x y z
N MET A 1 -34.10 17.62 2.34
CA MET A 1 -33.99 16.28 2.91
C MET A 1 -32.55 15.83 2.96
N SER A 2 -31.84 16.34 3.92
CA SER A 2 -30.45 16.00 4.13
C SER A 2 -30.20 14.51 4.42
N SER A 3 -31.19 13.84 5.01
CA SER A 3 -31.07 12.41 5.31
C SER A 3 -30.98 11.53 4.07
N ALA A 4 -31.62 11.93 2.97
CA ALA A 4 -31.52 11.20 1.71
C ALA A 4 -30.11 11.28 1.11
N ASP A 5 -29.50 12.45 1.21
CA ASP A 5 -28.14 12.65 0.72
C ASP A 5 -27.12 11.87 1.54
N ALA A 6 -27.30 11.85 2.86
CA ALA A 6 -26.44 11.07 3.73
C ALA A 6 -26.54 9.56 3.45
N VAL A 7 -27.74 9.07 3.17
CA VAL A 7 -27.95 7.68 2.81
C VAL A 7 -27.29 7.35 1.46
N SER A 8 -27.38 8.24 0.49
CA SER A 8 -26.72 8.06 -0.79
C SER A 8 -25.20 7.94 -0.65
N GLN A 9 -24.61 8.79 0.17
CA GLN A 9 -23.18 8.75 0.45
C GLN A 9 -22.78 7.44 1.10
N ASN A 10 -23.53 7.01 2.10
CA ASN A 10 -23.28 5.74 2.77
C ASN A 10 -23.39 4.55 1.82
N THR A 11 -24.33 4.60 0.88
CA THR A 11 -24.50 3.56 -0.11
C THR A 11 -23.30 3.48 -1.06
N GLN A 12 -22.76 4.62 -1.46
CA GLN A 12 -21.52 4.64 -2.24
C GLN A 12 -20.36 4.03 -1.47
N ASP A 13 -20.22 4.40 -0.22
CA ASP A 13 -19.15 3.91 0.64
C ASP A 13 -19.23 2.39 0.87
N ALA A 14 -20.44 1.83 0.86
CA ALA A 14 -20.63 0.40 0.99
C ALA A 14 -20.09 -0.40 -0.21
N PHE A 15 -19.98 0.22 -1.37
CA PHE A 15 -19.49 -0.44 -2.58
C PHE A 15 -18.08 -0.01 -2.99
N SER A 16 -17.53 1.01 -2.35
CA SER A 16 -16.23 1.58 -2.66
C SER A 16 -15.27 1.37 -1.49
N SER A 17 -14.12 0.79 -1.76
CA SER A 17 -13.06 0.72 -0.76
C SER A 17 -12.51 2.11 -0.47
N PHE A 18 -12.34 2.43 0.80
CA PHE A 18 -11.68 3.65 1.23
C PHE A 18 -10.18 3.58 0.98
N ARG A 19 -9.57 4.71 0.68
CA ARG A 19 -8.12 4.82 0.75
C ARG A 19 -7.70 4.92 2.21
N LEU A 20 -7.14 3.82 2.72
CA LEU A 20 -6.69 3.71 4.11
C LEU A 20 -5.36 4.39 4.36
N ALA A 21 -4.47 4.35 3.37
CA ALA A 21 -3.15 4.95 3.45
C ALA A 21 -2.66 5.40 2.08
N PHE A 22 -1.80 6.41 2.08
CA PHE A 22 -1.14 6.90 0.88
C PHE A 22 0.23 7.44 1.24
N VAL A 23 1.24 7.04 0.50
CA VAL A 23 2.56 7.67 0.53
C VAL A 23 2.96 8.08 -0.87
N GLN A 24 3.42 9.31 -0.99
CA GLN A 24 3.97 9.85 -2.22
C GLN A 24 5.49 9.83 -2.15
N GLY A 25 6.13 9.38 -3.21
CA GLY A 25 7.58 9.42 -3.29
C GLY A 25 8.29 8.43 -2.37
N GLN A 26 7.70 7.26 -2.14
CA GLN A 26 8.37 6.18 -1.42
C GLN A 26 9.61 5.73 -2.17
N SER A 27 10.79 5.90 -1.58
CA SER A 27 12.05 5.47 -2.19
C SER A 27 12.12 3.94 -2.30
N LEU A 28 12.52 3.47 -3.48
CA LEU A 28 12.86 2.07 -3.73
C LEU A 28 14.37 1.92 -4.02
N ALA A 29 15.16 2.93 -3.71
CA ALA A 29 16.58 2.99 -4.05
C ALA A 29 17.50 2.22 -3.08
N THR A 30 17.00 1.78 -1.95
CA THR A 30 17.79 1.08 -0.93
C THR A 30 17.11 -0.20 -0.49
N THR A 31 17.86 -1.29 -0.48
CA THR A 31 17.41 -2.58 0.08
C THR A 31 17.58 -2.61 1.58
N GLY A 32 16.87 -3.51 2.21
CA GLY A 32 17.05 -3.83 3.61
C GLY A 32 15.76 -3.74 4.42
N ASN A 33 15.92 -3.81 5.72
CA ASN A 33 14.82 -3.68 6.68
C ASN A 33 14.39 -2.22 6.89
N ALA A 34 14.72 -1.33 5.96
CA ALA A 34 14.21 0.03 5.97
C ALA A 34 12.71 -0.02 5.70
N VAL A 35 11.98 -0.15 6.76
CA VAL A 35 10.54 -0.30 6.75
C VAL A 35 9.97 1.07 6.95
N VAL A 36 9.46 1.65 5.88
CA VAL A 36 8.81 2.95 5.94
C VAL A 36 7.36 2.75 6.33
N ALA A 37 6.94 3.44 7.39
CA ALA A 37 5.57 3.40 7.85
C ALA A 37 4.60 4.01 6.82
N LEU A 38 3.52 3.29 6.54
CA LEU A 38 2.34 3.79 5.85
C LEU A 38 1.25 3.99 6.91
N PRO A 39 1.12 5.18 7.52
CA PRO A 39 0.12 5.39 8.55
C PRO A 39 -1.28 5.15 8.01
N ILE A 40 -2.06 4.37 8.72
CA ILE A 40 -3.46 4.14 8.38
C ILE A 40 -4.29 5.35 8.82
N LEU A 41 -5.00 5.96 7.89
CA LEU A 41 -5.69 7.24 8.11
C LEU A 41 -6.70 7.21 9.26
N ASN A 42 -7.32 6.06 9.49
CA ASN A 42 -8.31 5.88 10.56
C ASN A 42 -7.84 4.90 11.63
N GLY A 43 -6.62 4.43 11.57
CA GLY A 43 -6.13 3.33 12.41
C GLY A 43 -5.88 3.70 13.86
N GLY A 44 -5.78 4.97 14.19
CA GLY A 44 -5.50 5.42 15.54
C GLY A 44 -6.72 5.87 16.35
N ILE A 45 -7.90 5.90 15.76
CA ILE A 45 -9.08 6.47 16.39
C ILE A 45 -9.96 5.35 16.94
N GLY A 46 -9.94 5.19 18.26
CA GLY A 46 -10.86 4.29 18.96
C GLY A 46 -10.59 2.79 18.75
N GLY A 47 -9.39 2.40 18.34
CA GLY A 47 -9.05 1.00 18.15
C GLY A 47 -9.77 0.34 16.97
N GLY A 48 -10.03 1.09 15.91
CA GLY A 48 -10.68 0.60 14.71
C GLY A 48 -9.90 -0.50 14.01
N SER A 49 -10.60 -1.32 13.24
CA SER A 49 -10.00 -2.34 12.39
C SER A 49 -10.37 -2.12 10.93
N PHE A 50 -9.57 -2.69 10.04
CA PHE A 50 -9.76 -2.57 8.61
C PHE A 50 -9.48 -3.89 7.90
N ILE A 51 -10.09 -4.07 6.74
CA ILE A 51 -9.83 -5.19 5.83
C ILE A 51 -9.19 -4.63 4.57
N LEU A 52 -8.09 -5.24 4.14
CA LEU A 52 -7.41 -4.83 2.91
C LEU A 52 -8.15 -5.33 1.67
N ARG A 53 -8.27 -4.45 0.68
CA ARG A 53 -8.88 -4.80 -0.61
C ARG A 53 -7.90 -4.71 -1.76
N ARG A 54 -7.04 -3.70 -1.75
CA ARG A 54 -6.09 -3.46 -2.82
C ARG A 54 -4.92 -2.63 -2.32
N ILE A 55 -3.74 -2.93 -2.81
CA ILE A 55 -2.54 -2.11 -2.62
C ILE A 55 -1.97 -1.84 -4.01
N THR A 56 -1.85 -0.57 -4.38
CA THR A 56 -1.39 -0.16 -5.71
C THR A 56 -0.08 0.59 -5.58
N VAL A 57 0.90 0.20 -6.38
CA VAL A 57 2.14 0.94 -6.62
C VAL A 57 2.01 1.68 -7.94
N SER A 58 2.29 2.97 -7.96
CA SER A 58 2.04 3.82 -9.13
C SER A 58 3.04 4.96 -9.25
N ASN A 59 3.02 5.63 -10.39
CA ASN A 59 3.73 6.87 -10.67
C ASN A 59 5.21 6.80 -10.27
N PRO A 60 6.01 5.89 -10.88
CA PRO A 60 7.42 5.87 -10.62
C PRO A 60 8.07 7.19 -11.05
N SER A 61 9.05 7.62 -10.30
CA SER A 61 9.80 8.85 -10.57
C SER A 61 11.30 8.59 -10.48
N ASN A 62 12.08 9.42 -11.18
CA ASN A 62 13.53 9.44 -11.06
C ASN A 62 13.92 10.53 -10.08
N THR A 63 14.45 10.16 -8.92
CA THR A 63 14.83 11.11 -7.86
C THR A 63 16.08 11.91 -8.20
N ALA A 64 16.85 11.47 -9.20
CA ALA A 64 18.00 12.20 -9.74
C ALA A 64 17.65 13.09 -10.95
N GLY A 65 16.39 13.04 -11.40
CA GLY A 65 15.93 13.73 -12.61
C GLY A 65 16.16 12.93 -13.89
N GLY A 66 15.46 13.30 -14.95
CA GLY A 66 15.53 12.63 -16.25
C GLY A 66 14.56 11.48 -16.41
N THR A 67 14.90 10.53 -17.27
CA THR A 67 14.03 9.39 -17.58
C THR A 67 13.79 8.51 -16.36
N VAL A 68 12.55 8.10 -16.17
CA VAL A 68 12.18 7.18 -15.09
C VAL A 68 12.79 5.80 -15.34
N PRO A 69 13.58 5.26 -14.39
CA PRO A 69 14.10 3.90 -14.52
C PRO A 69 12.96 2.87 -14.46
N SER A 70 13.11 1.78 -15.20
CA SER A 70 12.19 0.65 -15.09
C SER A 70 12.33 -0.02 -13.72
N LEU A 71 11.20 -0.25 -13.06
CA LEU A 71 11.12 -0.98 -11.80
C LEU A 71 10.83 -2.48 -11.99
N ALA A 72 10.96 -3.00 -13.20
CA ALA A 72 10.63 -4.40 -13.50
C ALA A 72 11.37 -5.42 -12.63
N THR A 73 12.52 -5.05 -12.10
CA THR A 73 13.32 -5.90 -11.19
C THR A 73 13.15 -5.54 -9.72
N ALA A 74 12.55 -4.40 -9.40
CA ALA A 74 12.29 -4.01 -8.02
C ALA A 74 11.34 -5.01 -7.36
N ASN A 75 11.59 -5.28 -6.08
CA ASN A 75 10.78 -6.22 -5.31
C ASN A 75 10.37 -5.56 -4.01
N VAL A 76 9.07 -5.60 -3.72
CA VAL A 76 8.50 -4.99 -2.52
C VAL A 76 7.58 -5.96 -1.79
N THR A 77 7.53 -5.82 -0.47
CA THR A 77 6.59 -6.53 0.42
C THR A 77 5.95 -5.52 1.35
N ILE A 78 4.67 -5.65 1.60
CA ILE A 78 3.96 -4.84 2.60
C ILE A 78 3.70 -5.69 3.83
N LEU A 79 4.04 -5.14 5.00
CA LEU A 79 4.03 -5.84 6.28
C LEU A 79 3.11 -5.12 7.28
N THR A 80 2.64 -5.84 8.30
CA THR A 80 1.94 -5.25 9.46
C THR A 80 2.87 -4.88 10.61
N SER A 81 4.15 -5.20 10.51
CA SER A 81 5.14 -4.95 11.56
C SER A 81 6.40 -4.30 10.99
N SER A 82 7.03 -3.46 11.81
CA SER A 82 8.28 -2.77 11.45
C SER A 82 9.53 -3.64 11.56
N ASP A 83 9.40 -4.89 11.99
CA ASP A 83 10.53 -5.80 12.20
C ASP A 83 11.13 -6.37 10.91
N GLY A 84 10.48 -6.11 9.77
CA GLY A 84 10.91 -6.62 8.46
C GLY A 84 10.67 -8.12 8.27
N ASN A 85 10.00 -8.78 9.21
CA ASN A 85 9.71 -10.20 9.13
C ASN A 85 8.58 -10.48 8.13
N THR A 86 8.87 -11.29 7.13
CA THR A 86 7.92 -11.62 6.06
C THR A 86 6.75 -12.50 6.51
N SER A 87 6.80 -13.08 7.73
CA SER A 87 5.63 -13.73 8.32
C SER A 87 4.47 -12.76 8.58
N ASN A 88 4.77 -11.46 8.68
CA ASN A 88 3.80 -10.39 8.85
C ASN A 88 3.35 -9.76 7.53
N ALA A 89 3.65 -10.39 6.39
CA ALA A 89 3.32 -9.86 5.08
C ALA A 89 1.81 -9.93 4.81
N VAL A 90 1.27 -8.82 4.30
CA VAL A 90 -0.10 -8.74 3.78
C VAL A 90 -0.13 -8.81 2.25
N THR A 91 1.03 -8.79 1.62
CA THR A 91 1.25 -9.13 0.20
C THR A 91 2.06 -10.42 0.11
N THR A 92 2.37 -10.87 -1.09
CA THR A 92 3.20 -12.07 -1.28
C THR A 92 4.47 -12.00 -0.43
N SER A 93 4.69 -12.99 0.44
CA SER A 93 5.72 -12.95 1.49
C SER A 93 7.17 -12.93 0.97
N GLY A 94 7.41 -13.51 -0.19
CA GLY A 94 8.71 -13.46 -0.85
C GLY A 94 9.02 -12.13 -1.55
N GLY A 95 8.11 -11.18 -1.43
CA GLY A 95 8.13 -9.94 -2.18
C GLY A 95 7.55 -10.11 -3.58
N GLN A 96 7.09 -9.03 -4.14
CA GLN A 96 6.53 -9.01 -5.48
C GLN A 96 7.30 -8.06 -6.38
N THR A 97 7.67 -8.54 -7.56
CA THR A 97 8.31 -7.69 -8.57
C THR A 97 7.31 -6.71 -9.17
N LEU A 98 7.79 -5.52 -9.50
CA LEU A 98 6.99 -4.45 -10.07
C LEU A 98 7.08 -4.47 -11.62
N GLY A 99 6.80 -5.64 -12.21
CA GLY A 99 6.98 -5.90 -13.64
C GLY A 99 6.23 -4.96 -14.58
N ASN A 100 5.12 -4.37 -14.12
CA ASN A 100 4.32 -3.42 -14.89
C ASN A 100 4.68 -1.95 -14.63
N VAL A 101 5.57 -1.67 -13.68
CA VAL A 101 5.96 -0.30 -13.31
C VAL A 101 7.27 0.02 -14.01
N THR A 102 7.19 0.28 -15.32
CA THR A 102 8.36 0.38 -16.19
C THR A 102 8.64 1.77 -16.75
N ALA A 103 7.70 2.70 -16.57
CA ALA A 103 7.79 4.06 -17.09
C ALA A 103 6.88 5.01 -16.29
N ALA A 104 6.99 6.31 -16.54
CA ALA A 104 6.07 7.29 -15.97
C ALA A 104 4.60 6.91 -16.26
N ASN A 105 3.72 7.21 -15.31
CA ASN A 105 2.27 6.94 -15.40
C ASN A 105 1.89 5.45 -15.49
N THR A 106 2.79 4.54 -15.12
CA THR A 106 2.48 3.12 -14.99
C THR A 106 2.14 2.77 -13.55
N TRP A 107 1.45 1.65 -13.37
CA TRP A 107 1.00 1.19 -12.07
C TRP A 107 0.85 -0.33 -12.03
N GLN A 108 0.81 -0.86 -10.83
CA GLN A 108 0.58 -2.29 -10.59
C GLN A 108 -0.10 -2.48 -9.24
N ASP A 109 -1.11 -3.33 -9.20
CA ASP A 109 -1.66 -3.83 -7.95
C ASP A 109 -0.79 -4.95 -7.40
N LEU A 110 -0.49 -4.90 -6.11
CA LEU A 110 0.22 -5.97 -5.43
C LEU A 110 -0.75 -7.11 -5.10
N THR A 111 -0.30 -8.34 -5.29
CA THR A 111 -1.05 -9.52 -4.91
C THR A 111 -1.11 -9.61 -3.39
N LEU A 112 -2.30 -9.62 -2.81
CA LEU A 112 -2.49 -9.80 -1.39
C LEU A 112 -2.14 -11.24 -0.98
N ALA A 113 -1.59 -11.39 0.21
CA ALA A 113 -1.35 -12.70 0.81
C ALA A 113 -2.68 -13.44 1.00
N SER A 114 -2.63 -14.76 1.01
CA SER A 114 -3.80 -15.59 1.27
C SER A 114 -4.47 -15.19 2.59
N GLY A 115 -5.76 -14.91 2.56
CA GLY A 115 -6.54 -14.46 3.71
C GLY A 115 -6.41 -12.98 4.06
N ALA A 116 -5.50 -12.22 3.45
CA ALA A 116 -5.33 -10.81 3.78
C ALA A 116 -6.59 -9.97 3.48
N SER A 117 -7.36 -10.34 2.47
CA SER A 117 -8.61 -9.68 2.10
C SER A 117 -9.82 -10.07 2.96
N THR A 118 -9.64 -10.97 3.91
CA THR A 118 -10.70 -11.43 4.83
C THR A 118 -10.32 -11.27 6.30
N THR A 119 -9.09 -10.84 6.57
CA THR A 119 -8.59 -10.60 7.94
C THR A 119 -8.83 -9.16 8.33
N ALA A 120 -9.37 -8.95 9.54
CA ALA A 120 -9.46 -7.62 10.14
C ALA A 120 -8.14 -7.29 10.83
N TYR A 121 -7.49 -6.22 10.40
CA TYR A 121 -6.23 -5.75 10.98
C TYR A 121 -6.49 -4.57 11.90
N THR A 122 -5.73 -4.51 12.99
CA THR A 122 -5.78 -3.41 13.97
C THR A 122 -4.49 -2.59 14.00
N ALA A 123 -3.57 -2.84 13.06
CA ALA A 123 -2.31 -2.11 12.97
C ALA A 123 -2.56 -0.61 12.71
N ASN A 124 -1.78 0.25 13.35
CA ASN A 124 -1.83 1.70 13.14
C ASN A 124 -1.11 2.13 11.86
N ALA A 125 -0.27 1.28 11.32
CA ALA A 125 0.47 1.51 10.09
C ALA A 125 0.76 0.18 9.41
N LEU A 126 0.93 0.24 8.09
CA LEU A 126 1.59 -0.80 7.32
C LEU A 126 3.03 -0.37 7.05
N PHE A 127 3.85 -1.30 6.59
CA PHE A 127 5.28 -1.06 6.40
C PHE A 127 5.72 -1.59 5.05
N VAL A 128 6.55 -0.80 4.35
CA VAL A 128 7.10 -1.17 3.05
C VAL A 128 8.50 -1.75 3.25
N LYS A 129 8.73 -2.96 2.77
CA LYS A 129 10.04 -3.57 2.71
C LYS A 129 10.49 -3.68 1.25
N VAL A 130 11.67 -3.17 0.96
CA VAL A 130 12.28 -3.27 -0.37
C VAL A 130 13.24 -4.44 -0.38
N GLY A 131 12.90 -5.50 -1.12
CA GLY A 131 13.76 -6.69 -1.26
C GLY A 131 14.83 -6.53 -2.34
N VAL A 132 14.47 -5.95 -3.47
CA VAL A 132 15.39 -5.58 -4.55
C VAL A 132 15.18 -4.12 -4.90
N ALA A 133 16.24 -3.34 -4.77
CA ALA A 133 16.22 -1.90 -5.02
C ALA A 133 16.54 -1.57 -6.48
N VAL A 134 16.04 -0.44 -6.93
CA VAL A 134 16.47 0.22 -8.18
C VAL A 134 16.89 1.64 -7.84
N ALA A 135 18.13 1.98 -8.18
CA ALA A 135 18.72 3.28 -7.83
C ALA A 135 17.90 4.45 -8.37
N ASN A 136 17.87 5.54 -7.63
CA ASN A 136 17.23 6.80 -8.00
C ASN A 136 15.74 6.66 -8.32
N THR A 137 15.03 5.75 -7.66
CA THR A 137 13.60 5.56 -7.90
C THR A 137 12.77 5.81 -6.66
N ALA A 138 11.58 6.34 -6.90
CA ALA A 138 10.52 6.46 -5.90
C ALA A 138 9.17 6.19 -6.57
N VAL A 139 8.20 5.77 -5.78
CA VAL A 139 6.84 5.45 -6.23
C VAL A 139 5.81 6.02 -5.27
N ASN A 140 4.56 6.09 -5.73
CA ASN A 140 3.42 6.29 -4.85
C ASN A 140 2.84 4.94 -4.47
N ILE A 141 2.45 4.78 -3.21
CA ILE A 141 1.77 3.57 -2.73
C ILE A 141 0.44 3.99 -2.14
N SER A 142 -0.63 3.36 -2.62
CA SER A 142 -1.99 3.56 -2.13
C SER A 142 -2.53 2.26 -1.57
N VAL A 143 -3.11 2.32 -0.39
CA VAL A 143 -3.76 1.18 0.27
C VAL A 143 -5.25 1.45 0.35
N PHE A 144 -6.05 0.53 -0.16
CA PHE A 144 -7.50 0.59 -0.15
C PHE A 144 -8.08 -0.55 0.66
N GLY A 145 -9.15 -0.29 1.37
CA GLY A 145 -9.84 -1.30 2.15
C GLY A 145 -11.10 -0.77 2.82
N ASP A 146 -11.67 -1.59 3.67
CA ASP A 146 -12.89 -1.28 4.39
C ASP A 146 -12.59 -1.12 5.88
N VAL A 147 -13.13 -0.08 6.49
CA VAL A 147 -13.12 0.08 7.94
C VAL A 147 -14.28 -0.73 8.50
N VAL A 148 -14.01 -1.67 9.41
CA VAL A 148 -14.98 -2.65 9.85
C VAL A 148 -15.43 -2.48 11.30
N SER A 149 -14.68 -1.76 12.11
CA SER A 149 -15.09 -1.43 13.50
C SER A 149 -14.31 -0.25 14.05
N PHE A 150 -14.84 0.33 15.05
CA PHE A 150 -14.25 1.44 15.80
C PHE A 150 -14.22 1.16 17.28
#